data_b2a93acfa8e33c05b995482dd6989858
#
_entry.id   b2a93acfa8e33c05b995482dd6989858
#
_cell.length_a   1.000
_cell.length_b   1.000
_cell.length_c   1.000
_cell.angle_alpha   90.00
_cell.angle_beta   90.00
_cell.angle_gamma   90.00
#
_symmetry.space_group_name_H-M   'P 1'
#
loop_
_entity.id
_entity.type
_entity.pdbx_description
1 polymer ?
#
loop_
_entity_poly.entity_id
_entity_poly.type
_entity_poly.pdbx_seq_one_letter_code
_entity_poly.pdbx_strand_id
1 'polypeptide(L)'
;MSDSSTYVPPKVWKWENQSGGKFTNINRPISGSTHEKELPIGKHPLQLYSLGTPNGIKITVLLEELLALGHEGAEYDAFLINIGEGAQFGSGFVEINPNSKIPALLDMSTKPSTRVFESGAIMLYLAEKFGELIPTDQSKKAECMSWFFWGMGSSPYLGGGFGHFYAYAPEKFEYPINRFAMEVKRQLDVLDKNLSKRQYLSGDEFNIADIAVHSWYGTLILRNAYNSAEFLDLASYKNVVRWAEEIAERPAYLSLIHI
;
A
#
# COMPACT_ATOMS: atom_id res chain seq x y z
N MET A 1 -30.73 0.21 28.53
CA MET A 1 -30.45 -1.15 28.03
C MET A 1 -30.78 -1.12 26.55
N SER A 2 -29.80 -0.95 25.68
CA SER A 2 -30.00 -1.00 24.24
C SER A 2 -30.25 -2.44 23.86
N ASP A 3 -31.40 -2.70 23.30
CA ASP A 3 -31.79 -3.97 22.73
C ASP A 3 -30.79 -4.26 21.57
N SER A 4 -29.77 -5.06 21.84
CA SER A 4 -28.84 -5.51 20.83
C SER A 4 -29.56 -6.54 19.95
N SER A 5 -30.36 -6.06 19.00
CA SER A 5 -30.90 -6.92 17.98
C SER A 5 -29.72 -7.57 17.26
N THR A 6 -29.53 -8.86 17.47
CA THR A 6 -28.48 -9.63 16.82
C THR A 6 -28.67 -9.50 15.32
N TYR A 7 -27.72 -8.88 14.62
CA TYR A 7 -27.76 -8.76 13.15
C TYR A 7 -27.87 -10.15 12.51
N VAL A 8 -28.92 -10.35 11.74
CA VAL A 8 -29.13 -11.56 10.95
C VAL A 8 -28.79 -11.26 9.50
N PRO A 9 -27.72 -11.85 8.94
CA PRO A 9 -27.35 -11.62 7.54
C PRO A 9 -28.50 -11.99 6.59
N PRO A 10 -28.79 -11.15 5.58
CA PRO A 10 -29.78 -11.49 4.57
C PRO A 10 -29.33 -12.68 3.72
N LYS A 11 -30.28 -13.43 3.13
CA LYS A 11 -29.95 -14.54 2.23
C LYS A 11 -29.14 -14.08 1.01
N VAL A 12 -29.41 -12.88 0.52
CA VAL A 12 -28.68 -12.21 -0.56
C VAL A 12 -28.40 -10.80 -0.12
N TRP A 13 -27.12 -10.43 -0.03
CA TRP A 13 -26.71 -9.09 0.31
C TRP A 13 -27.01 -8.12 -0.84
N LYS A 14 -27.55 -6.95 -0.53
CA LYS A 14 -27.77 -5.85 -1.48
C LYS A 14 -26.99 -4.64 -1.02
N TRP A 15 -26.38 -3.96 -1.98
CA TRP A 15 -25.66 -2.73 -1.72
C TRP A 15 -26.62 -1.58 -1.41
N GLU A 16 -26.31 -0.88 -0.31
CA GLU A 16 -26.95 0.36 0.08
C GLU A 16 -25.85 1.39 0.34
N ASN A 17 -26.07 2.65 -0.06
CA ASN A 17 -25.07 3.71 0.10
C ASN A 17 -24.56 3.88 1.55
N GLN A 18 -25.33 3.52 2.54
CA GLN A 18 -24.97 3.61 3.96
C GLN A 18 -23.97 2.53 4.39
N SER A 19 -23.85 1.43 3.65
CA SER A 19 -23.02 0.27 4.03
C SER A 19 -21.51 0.53 4.03
N GLY A 20 -21.03 1.64 3.47
CA GLY A 20 -19.61 2.00 3.41
C GLY A 20 -19.17 3.06 4.41
N GLY A 21 -20.09 3.63 5.23
CA GLY A 21 -19.80 4.71 6.15
C GLY A 21 -19.09 5.88 5.45
N LYS A 22 -18.05 6.43 6.08
CA LYS A 22 -17.23 7.53 5.56
C LYS A 22 -16.64 7.27 4.16
N PHE A 23 -16.44 6.00 3.80
CA PHE A 23 -15.81 5.58 2.55
C PHE A 23 -16.78 4.98 1.54
N THR A 24 -18.07 5.24 1.66
CA THR A 24 -19.11 4.76 0.75
C THR A 24 -18.79 5.07 -0.73
N ASN A 25 -18.24 6.25 -1.01
CA ASN A 25 -18.01 6.73 -2.37
C ASN A 25 -16.71 6.21 -3.02
N ILE A 26 -15.81 5.60 -2.24
CA ILE A 26 -14.53 5.09 -2.78
C ILE A 26 -14.57 3.62 -3.15
N ASN A 27 -15.65 2.93 -2.82
CA ASN A 27 -15.88 1.52 -3.13
C ASN A 27 -17.31 1.30 -3.61
N ARG A 28 -17.48 0.32 -4.48
CA ARG A 28 -18.79 -0.09 -4.98
C ARG A 28 -18.76 -1.57 -5.38
N PRO A 29 -19.90 -2.28 -5.36
CA PRO A 29 -19.94 -3.72 -5.62
C PRO A 29 -19.87 -4.09 -7.10
N ILE A 30 -19.74 -3.13 -8.01
CA ILE A 30 -19.62 -3.32 -9.44
C ILE A 30 -18.37 -2.63 -9.96
N SER A 31 -17.71 -3.22 -10.94
CA SER A 31 -16.56 -2.65 -11.64
C SER A 31 -16.98 -1.78 -12.84
N GLY A 32 -16.00 -1.18 -13.51
CA GLY A 32 -16.17 -0.35 -14.70
C GLY A 32 -16.25 1.16 -14.42
N SER A 33 -16.22 1.99 -15.46
CA SER A 33 -16.28 3.43 -15.34
C SER A 33 -17.68 3.93 -14.98
N THR A 34 -17.73 5.10 -14.31
CA THR A 34 -18.97 5.82 -14.02
C THR A 34 -19.13 7.07 -14.88
N HIS A 35 -18.05 7.55 -15.45
CA HIS A 35 -18.01 8.79 -16.24
C HIS A 35 -16.82 8.78 -17.18
N GLU A 36 -16.94 9.54 -18.26
CA GLU A 36 -15.85 9.75 -19.20
C GLU A 36 -14.84 10.75 -18.62
N LYS A 37 -13.59 10.35 -18.56
CA LYS A 37 -12.47 11.19 -18.15
C LYS A 37 -11.18 10.61 -18.66
N GLU A 38 -10.51 11.35 -19.55
CA GLU A 38 -9.16 11.00 -20.00
C GLU A 38 -8.14 11.23 -18.88
N LEU A 39 -7.05 10.50 -18.94
CA LEU A 39 -5.91 10.71 -18.05
C LEU A 39 -4.91 11.68 -18.67
N PRO A 40 -4.30 12.58 -17.90
CA PRO A 40 -3.22 13.41 -18.36
C PRO A 40 -1.99 12.54 -18.68
N ILE A 41 -1.20 12.97 -19.65
CA ILE A 41 0.08 12.38 -20.02
C ILE A 41 1.14 13.46 -19.96
N GLY A 42 2.26 13.20 -19.30
CA GLY A 42 3.39 14.11 -19.15
C GLY A 42 4.51 13.87 -20.15
N LYS A 43 5.74 14.21 -19.76
CA LYS A 43 6.92 14.19 -20.64
C LYS A 43 7.66 12.86 -20.60
N HIS A 44 7.71 12.24 -19.42
CA HIS A 44 8.52 11.05 -19.16
C HIS A 44 7.82 9.78 -19.62
N PRO A 45 8.54 8.70 -19.90
CA PRO A 45 7.92 7.44 -20.31
C PRO A 45 7.05 6.79 -19.21
N LEU A 46 7.41 6.97 -17.95
CA LEU A 46 6.67 6.41 -16.83
C LEU A 46 5.60 7.40 -16.35
N GLN A 47 4.35 7.01 -16.46
CA GLN A 47 3.20 7.82 -16.06
C GLN A 47 2.55 7.18 -14.81
N LEU A 48 2.71 7.80 -13.65
CA LEU A 48 2.18 7.30 -12.38
C LEU A 48 0.88 8.01 -12.01
N TYR A 49 -0.19 7.27 -11.82
CA TYR A 49 -1.49 7.76 -11.38
C TYR A 49 -1.73 7.27 -9.94
N SER A 50 -1.65 8.17 -8.96
CA SER A 50 -1.54 7.79 -7.57
C SER A 50 -2.17 8.80 -6.59
N LEU A 51 -2.02 8.52 -5.30
CA LEU A 51 -2.36 9.38 -4.17
C LEU A 51 -1.43 9.01 -3.01
N GLY A 52 -1.09 9.97 -2.13
CA GLY A 52 -0.23 9.81 -0.96
C GLY A 52 -0.78 8.88 0.13
N THR A 53 -1.12 7.67 -0.24
CA THR A 53 -1.49 6.56 0.65
C THR A 53 -0.32 5.61 0.82
N PRO A 54 -0.33 4.70 1.81
CA PRO A 54 0.73 3.71 1.94
C PRO A 54 1.02 2.92 0.65
N ASN A 55 0.00 2.66 -0.17
CA ASN A 55 0.18 1.96 -1.45
C ASN A 55 0.79 2.86 -2.54
N GLY A 56 0.44 4.14 -2.59
CA GLY A 56 1.02 5.10 -3.52
C GLY A 56 2.48 5.41 -3.21
N ILE A 57 2.79 5.62 -1.92
CA ILE A 57 4.15 5.90 -1.43
C ILE A 57 5.14 4.80 -1.81
N LYS A 58 4.75 3.53 -1.85
CA LYS A 58 5.61 2.44 -2.32
C LYS A 58 6.27 2.74 -3.66
N ILE A 59 5.48 3.30 -4.58
CA ILE A 59 5.92 3.49 -5.96
C ILE A 59 6.80 4.72 -6.08
N THR A 60 6.42 5.82 -5.45
CA THR A 60 7.25 7.03 -5.46
C THR A 60 8.60 6.78 -4.78
N VAL A 61 8.62 6.09 -3.63
CA VAL A 61 9.87 5.71 -2.96
C VAL A 61 10.74 4.84 -3.86
N LEU A 62 10.18 3.81 -4.51
CA LEU A 62 10.96 2.96 -5.41
C LEU A 62 11.54 3.74 -6.59
N LEU A 63 10.76 4.62 -7.22
CA LEU A 63 11.24 5.44 -8.33
C LEU A 63 12.34 6.41 -7.89
N GLU A 64 12.21 7.06 -6.72
CA GLU A 64 13.23 7.92 -6.14
C GLU A 64 14.51 7.14 -5.78
N GLU A 65 14.41 5.92 -5.27
CA GLU A 65 15.58 5.04 -5.04
C GLU A 65 16.27 4.69 -6.36
N LEU A 66 15.53 4.36 -7.41
CA LEU A 66 16.08 4.07 -8.74
C LEU A 66 16.79 5.30 -9.33
N LEU A 67 16.22 6.49 -9.20
CA LEU A 67 16.86 7.75 -9.60
C LEU A 67 18.14 8.01 -8.81
N ALA A 68 18.14 7.78 -7.49
CA ALA A 68 19.32 7.93 -6.64
C ALA A 68 20.45 6.95 -7.02
N LEU A 69 20.10 5.78 -7.57
CA LEU A 69 21.04 4.80 -8.12
C LEU A 69 21.53 5.16 -9.54
N GLY A 70 21.06 6.27 -10.12
CA GLY A 70 21.51 6.79 -11.43
C GLY A 70 20.72 6.28 -12.64
N HIS A 71 19.56 5.69 -12.43
CA HIS A 71 18.69 5.22 -13.51
C HIS A 71 17.84 6.36 -14.07
N GLU A 72 18.37 7.16 -15.00
CA GLU A 72 17.66 8.26 -15.67
C GLU A 72 16.33 7.80 -16.32
N GLY A 73 16.26 6.54 -16.77
CA GLY A 73 15.02 5.96 -17.32
C GLY A 73 13.90 5.75 -16.27
N ALA A 74 14.17 5.98 -14.99
CA ALA A 74 13.17 5.95 -13.90
C ALA A 74 12.48 7.30 -13.69
N GLU A 75 12.82 8.34 -14.46
CA GLU A 75 12.08 9.61 -14.45
C GLU A 75 10.60 9.38 -14.80
N TYR A 76 9.73 10.05 -14.08
CA TYR A 76 8.28 9.81 -14.15
C TYR A 76 7.48 11.11 -14.02
N ASP A 77 6.28 11.11 -14.57
CA ASP A 77 5.26 12.11 -14.26
C ASP A 77 4.23 11.51 -13.31
N ALA A 78 3.92 12.23 -12.24
CA ALA A 78 2.98 11.78 -11.23
C ALA A 78 1.71 12.62 -11.25
N PHE A 79 0.55 11.94 -11.33
CA PHE A 79 -0.76 12.58 -11.38
C PHE A 79 -1.63 12.14 -10.22
N LEU A 80 -2.18 13.14 -9.53
CA LEU A 80 -3.08 12.92 -8.41
C LEU A 80 -4.41 12.34 -8.87
N ILE A 81 -4.81 11.21 -8.31
CA ILE A 81 -6.14 10.62 -8.45
C ILE A 81 -6.91 10.82 -7.14
N ASN A 82 -7.77 11.83 -7.11
CA ASN A 82 -8.60 12.11 -5.94
C ASN A 82 -9.70 11.07 -5.77
N ILE A 83 -9.41 10.05 -4.96
CA ILE A 83 -10.35 8.95 -4.70
C ILE A 83 -11.58 9.40 -3.93
N GLY A 84 -11.49 10.49 -3.16
CA GLY A 84 -12.63 11.07 -2.43
C GLY A 84 -13.70 11.65 -3.38
N GLU A 85 -13.30 12.06 -4.58
CA GLU A 85 -14.17 12.57 -5.64
C GLU A 85 -14.55 11.51 -6.68
N GLY A 86 -14.10 10.28 -6.51
CA GLY A 86 -14.39 9.18 -7.42
C GLY A 86 -13.57 9.20 -8.72
N ALA A 87 -12.44 9.92 -8.75
CA ALA A 87 -11.59 10.03 -9.95
C ALA A 87 -11.08 8.67 -10.46
N GLN A 88 -10.95 7.68 -9.58
CA GLN A 88 -10.56 6.30 -9.91
C GLN A 88 -11.62 5.55 -10.75
N PHE A 89 -12.82 6.11 -10.89
CA PHE A 89 -13.91 5.54 -11.71
C PHE A 89 -14.06 6.24 -13.06
N GLY A 90 -13.16 7.16 -13.42
CA GLY A 90 -13.10 7.73 -14.77
C GLY A 90 -12.66 6.68 -15.81
N SER A 91 -13.17 6.77 -17.04
CA SER A 91 -12.93 5.79 -18.11
C SER A 91 -11.44 5.54 -18.37
N GLY A 92 -10.62 6.60 -18.48
CA GLY A 92 -9.19 6.46 -18.72
C GLY A 92 -8.43 5.78 -17.57
N PHE A 93 -8.82 6.00 -16.30
CA PHE A 93 -8.21 5.29 -15.19
C PHE A 93 -8.62 3.82 -15.15
N VAL A 94 -9.90 3.52 -15.42
CA VAL A 94 -10.42 2.14 -15.48
C VAL A 94 -9.76 1.35 -16.59
N GLU A 95 -9.43 1.98 -17.72
CA GLU A 95 -8.69 1.35 -18.83
C GLU A 95 -7.30 0.87 -18.37
N ILE A 96 -6.59 1.67 -17.58
CA ILE A 96 -5.27 1.29 -17.03
C ILE A 96 -5.44 0.30 -15.86
N ASN A 97 -6.39 0.56 -14.96
CA ASN A 97 -6.64 -0.30 -13.80
C ASN A 97 -8.13 -0.68 -13.67
N PRO A 98 -8.52 -1.87 -14.13
CA PRO A 98 -9.91 -2.34 -14.05
C PRO A 98 -10.40 -2.54 -12.61
N ASN A 99 -9.48 -2.62 -11.62
CA ASN A 99 -9.82 -2.68 -10.20
C ASN A 99 -10.21 -1.31 -9.61
N SER A 100 -9.99 -0.22 -10.35
CA SER A 100 -10.29 1.16 -9.90
C SER A 100 -9.67 1.52 -8.55
N LYS A 101 -8.41 1.13 -8.33
CA LYS A 101 -7.61 1.40 -7.13
C LYS A 101 -6.27 2.04 -7.51
N ILE A 102 -5.85 3.05 -6.74
CA ILE A 102 -4.50 3.61 -6.85
C ILE A 102 -3.49 2.70 -6.13
N PRO A 103 -2.23 2.70 -6.55
CA PRO A 103 -1.64 3.32 -7.74
C PRO A 103 -1.88 2.52 -9.03
N ALA A 104 -1.67 3.17 -10.17
CA ALA A 104 -1.56 2.56 -11.49
C ALA A 104 -0.40 3.20 -12.27
N LEU A 105 0.28 2.43 -13.08
CA LEU A 105 1.42 2.86 -13.90
C LEU A 105 1.15 2.56 -15.37
N LEU A 106 1.47 3.53 -16.24
CA LEU A 106 1.57 3.33 -17.69
C LEU A 106 3.02 3.57 -18.12
N ASP A 107 3.68 2.55 -18.64
CA ASP A 107 5.01 2.65 -19.21
C ASP A 107 4.94 2.80 -20.73
N MET A 108 5.23 3.99 -21.21
CA MET A 108 5.23 4.35 -22.64
C MET A 108 6.59 4.12 -23.33
N SER A 109 7.61 3.65 -22.61
CA SER A 109 8.88 3.25 -23.19
C SER A 109 8.79 1.95 -24.01
N THR A 110 7.72 1.18 -23.82
CA THR A 110 7.43 -0.06 -24.55
C THR A 110 6.45 0.18 -25.71
N LYS A 111 6.46 -0.72 -26.70
CA LYS A 111 5.53 -0.68 -27.84
C LYS A 111 4.87 -2.04 -28.04
N PRO A 112 3.56 -2.17 -27.80
CA PRO A 112 2.64 -1.16 -27.23
C PRO A 112 3.02 -0.76 -25.81
N SER A 113 2.47 0.37 -25.32
CA SER A 113 2.66 0.83 -23.94
C SER A 113 2.18 -0.24 -22.96
N THR A 114 2.93 -0.42 -21.88
CA THR A 114 2.62 -1.42 -20.83
C THR A 114 1.88 -0.76 -19.68
N ARG A 115 0.67 -1.20 -19.42
CA ARG A 115 -0.06 -0.85 -18.19
C ARG A 115 0.26 -1.83 -17.08
N VAL A 116 0.48 -1.30 -15.86
CA VAL A 116 0.69 -2.12 -14.66
C VAL A 116 -0.18 -1.58 -13.54
N PHE A 117 -0.95 -2.44 -12.91
CA PHE A 117 -1.76 -2.12 -11.73
C PHE A 117 -1.47 -3.12 -10.61
N GLU A 118 -1.93 -2.83 -9.39
CA GLU A 118 -1.51 -3.36 -8.10
C GLU A 118 -0.11 -2.87 -7.69
N SER A 119 -0.02 -2.27 -6.50
CA SER A 119 1.25 -1.69 -6.03
C SER A 119 2.41 -2.69 -6.00
N GLY A 120 2.13 -3.95 -5.65
CA GLY A 120 3.12 -5.02 -5.69
C GLY A 120 3.59 -5.33 -7.11
N ALA A 121 2.67 -5.44 -8.07
CA ALA A 121 3.02 -5.71 -9.46
C ALA A 121 3.85 -4.56 -10.08
N ILE A 122 3.50 -3.30 -9.76
CA ILE A 122 4.26 -2.13 -10.21
C ILE A 122 5.68 -2.16 -9.65
N MET A 123 5.83 -2.46 -8.36
CA MET A 123 7.16 -2.55 -7.72
C MET A 123 8.01 -3.64 -8.34
N LEU A 124 7.46 -4.83 -8.53
CA LEU A 124 8.18 -5.94 -9.14
C LEU A 124 8.58 -5.63 -10.57
N TYR A 125 7.65 -5.08 -11.36
CA TYR A 125 7.90 -4.66 -12.73
C TYR A 125 9.07 -3.66 -12.82
N LEU A 126 9.07 -2.63 -11.98
CA LEU A 126 10.13 -1.61 -11.97
C LEU A 126 11.47 -2.19 -11.50
N ALA A 127 11.47 -2.99 -10.42
CA ALA A 127 12.69 -3.63 -9.92
C ALA A 127 13.33 -4.56 -10.96
N GLU A 128 12.52 -5.34 -11.69
CA GLU A 128 13.02 -6.22 -12.77
C GLU A 128 13.43 -5.44 -14.01
N LYS A 129 12.70 -4.37 -14.38
CA LYS A 129 13.03 -3.50 -15.52
C LYS A 129 14.40 -2.84 -15.37
N PHE A 130 14.75 -2.38 -14.17
CA PHE A 130 16.00 -1.69 -13.88
C PHE A 130 17.08 -2.63 -13.30
N GLY A 131 16.73 -3.83 -12.89
CA GLY A 131 17.65 -4.80 -12.30
C GLY A 131 18.14 -4.43 -10.90
N GLU A 132 17.38 -3.58 -10.16
CA GLU A 132 17.78 -3.00 -8.87
C GLU A 132 16.79 -3.33 -7.76
N LEU A 133 17.28 -3.32 -6.52
CA LEU A 133 16.48 -3.53 -5.30
C LEU A 133 15.76 -4.88 -5.27
N ILE A 134 16.24 -5.83 -6.07
CA ILE A 134 15.79 -7.21 -6.13
C ILE A 134 17.02 -8.13 -6.26
N PRO A 135 17.22 -9.11 -5.37
CA PRO A 135 18.39 -10.00 -5.46
C PRO A 135 18.41 -10.81 -6.74
N THR A 136 19.60 -11.01 -7.30
CA THR A 136 19.84 -11.87 -8.48
C THR A 136 20.08 -13.32 -8.09
N ASP A 137 20.66 -13.59 -6.92
CA ASP A 137 20.79 -14.94 -6.37
C ASP A 137 19.43 -15.56 -6.09
N GLN A 138 19.20 -16.78 -6.54
CA GLN A 138 17.90 -17.43 -6.48
C GLN A 138 17.38 -17.61 -5.04
N SER A 139 18.25 -17.94 -4.10
CA SER A 139 17.85 -18.16 -2.70
C SER A 139 17.50 -16.84 -2.02
N LYS A 140 18.35 -15.81 -2.21
CA LYS A 140 18.07 -14.45 -1.70
C LYS A 140 16.81 -13.86 -2.35
N LYS A 141 16.61 -14.08 -3.65
CA LYS A 141 15.38 -13.63 -4.35
C LYS A 141 14.15 -14.33 -3.78
N ALA A 142 14.20 -15.61 -3.48
CA ALA A 142 13.09 -16.34 -2.88
C ALA A 142 12.73 -15.79 -1.49
N GLU A 143 13.73 -15.49 -0.65
CA GLU A 143 13.52 -14.85 0.65
C GLU A 143 12.91 -13.44 0.50
N CYS A 144 13.47 -12.62 -0.39
CA CYS A 144 12.92 -11.29 -0.71
C CYS A 144 11.46 -11.38 -1.16
N MET A 145 11.13 -12.27 -2.10
CA MET A 145 9.77 -12.45 -2.59
C MET A 145 8.82 -12.96 -1.51
N SER A 146 9.30 -13.81 -0.59
CA SER A 146 8.48 -14.28 0.52
C SER A 146 8.03 -13.12 1.42
N TRP A 147 8.94 -12.23 1.80
CA TRP A 147 8.60 -11.04 2.58
C TRP A 147 7.81 -10.00 1.78
N PHE A 148 8.10 -9.84 0.50
CA PHE A 148 7.36 -8.96 -0.38
C PHE A 148 5.89 -9.38 -0.47
N PHE A 149 5.60 -10.64 -0.77
CA PHE A 149 4.21 -11.14 -0.85
C PHE A 149 3.55 -11.26 0.53
N TRP A 150 4.33 -11.53 1.59
CA TRP A 150 3.82 -11.44 2.95
C TRP A 150 3.30 -10.02 3.22
N GLY A 151 4.05 -8.99 2.84
CA GLY A 151 3.62 -7.59 2.96
C GLY A 151 2.34 -7.29 2.19
N MET A 152 2.23 -7.78 0.94
CA MET A 152 1.03 -7.59 0.13
C MET A 152 -0.20 -8.26 0.74
N GLY A 153 -0.05 -9.49 1.25
CA GLY A 153 -1.15 -10.25 1.87
C GLY A 153 -1.52 -9.80 3.28
N SER A 154 -0.58 -9.20 4.02
CA SER A 154 -0.77 -8.82 5.43
C SER A 154 -1.29 -7.39 5.61
N SER A 155 -0.85 -6.45 4.77
CA SER A 155 -1.24 -5.04 4.85
C SER A 155 -2.76 -4.79 4.83
N PRO A 156 -3.60 -5.55 4.09
CA PRO A 156 -5.05 -5.40 4.15
C PRO A 156 -5.66 -5.62 5.53
N TYR A 157 -5.07 -6.47 6.36
CA TYR A 157 -5.54 -6.65 7.75
C TYR A 157 -5.28 -5.42 8.60
N LEU A 158 -4.14 -4.74 8.37
CA LEU A 158 -3.84 -3.48 9.04
C LEU A 158 -4.74 -2.34 8.52
N GLY A 159 -4.80 -2.11 7.21
CA GLY A 159 -5.53 -0.99 6.62
C GLY A 159 -7.03 -1.20 6.58
N GLY A 160 -7.48 -2.24 5.85
CA GLY A 160 -8.90 -2.54 5.62
C GLY A 160 -9.59 -3.21 6.80
N GLY A 161 -8.82 -3.93 7.63
CA GLY A 161 -9.32 -4.58 8.84
C GLY A 161 -9.23 -3.66 10.07
N PHE A 162 -8.08 -3.64 10.72
CA PHE A 162 -7.87 -2.89 11.96
C PHE A 162 -8.17 -1.40 11.80
N GLY A 163 -7.53 -0.73 10.83
CA GLY A 163 -7.70 0.71 10.63
C GLY A 163 -9.16 1.10 10.35
N HIS A 164 -9.88 0.28 9.57
CA HIS A 164 -11.29 0.53 9.33
C HIS A 164 -12.12 0.46 10.61
N PHE A 165 -12.08 -0.65 11.34
CA PHE A 165 -12.94 -0.83 12.52
C PHE A 165 -12.50 -0.02 13.73
N TYR A 166 -11.19 0.18 13.91
CA TYR A 166 -10.66 0.95 15.02
C TYR A 166 -10.82 2.46 14.84
N ALA A 167 -10.55 2.99 13.63
CA ALA A 167 -10.52 4.43 13.41
C ALA A 167 -11.71 4.96 12.60
N TYR A 168 -12.11 4.28 11.54
CA TYR A 168 -12.98 4.85 10.51
C TYR A 168 -14.45 4.42 10.60
N ALA A 169 -14.74 3.25 11.14
CA ALA A 169 -16.12 2.81 11.29
C ALA A 169 -16.93 3.80 12.16
N PRO A 170 -18.16 4.12 11.77
CA PRO A 170 -19.00 5.07 12.49
C PRO A 170 -19.33 4.60 13.90
N GLU A 171 -19.38 3.29 14.10
CA GLU A 171 -19.62 2.65 15.38
C GLU A 171 -18.44 1.75 15.78
N LYS A 172 -18.20 1.62 17.09
CA LYS A 172 -17.13 0.78 17.62
C LYS A 172 -17.68 -0.57 18.03
N PHE A 173 -17.28 -1.61 17.32
CA PHE A 173 -17.63 -2.99 17.62
C PHE A 173 -16.43 -3.72 18.21
N GLU A 174 -16.57 -4.24 19.43
CA GLU A 174 -15.50 -4.91 20.16
C GLU A 174 -14.92 -6.10 19.36
N TYR A 175 -15.79 -6.96 18.84
CA TYR A 175 -15.35 -8.19 18.16
C TYR A 175 -14.42 -7.95 16.97
N PRO A 176 -14.79 -7.16 15.94
CA PRO A 176 -13.88 -6.92 14.81
C PRO A 176 -12.63 -6.14 15.21
N ILE A 177 -12.72 -5.18 16.16
CA ILE A 177 -11.55 -4.46 16.65
C ILE A 177 -10.55 -5.42 17.27
N ASN A 178 -11.00 -6.28 18.21
CA ASN A 178 -10.13 -7.24 18.88
C ASN A 178 -9.58 -8.30 17.90
N ARG A 179 -10.41 -8.78 16.96
CA ARG A 179 -9.98 -9.76 15.95
C ARG A 179 -8.85 -9.23 15.07
N PHE A 180 -8.96 -7.99 14.62
CA PHE A 180 -7.94 -7.38 13.77
C PHE A 180 -6.76 -6.85 14.57
N ALA A 181 -6.94 -6.36 15.78
CA ALA A 181 -5.84 -5.97 16.68
C ALA A 181 -4.94 -7.18 16.99
N MET A 182 -5.52 -8.34 17.29
CA MET A 182 -4.77 -9.58 17.50
C MET A 182 -3.93 -9.93 16.26
N GLU A 183 -4.50 -9.82 15.05
CA GLU A 183 -3.77 -10.14 13.83
C GLU A 183 -2.63 -9.13 13.55
N VAL A 184 -2.87 -7.82 13.73
CA VAL A 184 -1.83 -6.80 13.56
C VAL A 184 -0.69 -7.00 14.58
N LYS A 185 -1.00 -7.30 15.84
CA LYS A 185 0.03 -7.61 16.85
C LYS A 185 0.82 -8.87 16.49
N ARG A 186 0.17 -9.91 15.96
CA ARG A 186 0.86 -11.10 15.47
C ARG A 186 1.80 -10.77 14.31
N GLN A 187 1.38 -9.92 13.39
CA GLN A 187 2.22 -9.47 12.28
C GLN A 187 3.43 -8.66 12.76
N LEU A 188 3.24 -7.75 13.71
CA LEU A 188 4.31 -6.98 14.34
C LEU A 188 5.30 -7.90 15.08
N ASP A 189 4.82 -8.91 15.79
CA ASP A 189 5.68 -9.90 16.47
C ASP A 189 6.52 -10.71 15.48
N VAL A 190 5.95 -11.09 14.32
CA VAL A 190 6.70 -11.76 13.24
C VAL A 190 7.81 -10.86 12.69
N LEU A 191 7.50 -9.59 12.42
CA LEU A 191 8.48 -8.61 11.95
C LEU A 191 9.58 -8.39 12.99
N ASP A 192 9.21 -8.17 14.25
CA ASP A 192 10.16 -7.87 15.32
C ASP A 192 11.15 -9.01 15.56
N LYS A 193 10.66 -10.25 15.58
CA LYS A 193 11.50 -11.45 15.71
C LYS A 193 12.43 -11.67 14.51
N ASN A 194 11.98 -11.38 13.30
CA ASN A 194 12.82 -11.46 12.11
C ASN A 194 13.92 -10.37 12.16
N LEU A 195 13.53 -9.13 12.41
CA LEU A 195 14.42 -7.97 12.46
C LEU A 195 15.38 -7.98 13.68
N SER A 196 15.13 -8.79 14.70
CA SER A 196 16.08 -9.01 15.79
C SER A 196 17.38 -9.72 15.35
N LYS A 197 17.36 -10.37 14.17
CA LYS A 197 18.48 -11.17 13.63
C LYS A 197 19.02 -10.61 12.31
N ARG A 198 18.37 -9.60 11.74
CA ARG A 198 18.67 -9.06 10.41
C ARG A 198 18.51 -7.54 10.41
N GLN A 199 19.28 -6.88 9.57
CA GLN A 199 19.15 -5.45 9.38
C GLN A 199 17.86 -5.11 8.63
N TYR A 200 17.60 -5.80 7.53
CA TYR A 200 16.42 -5.68 6.69
C TYR A 200 15.62 -6.99 6.64
N LEU A 201 14.43 -6.96 6.03
CA LEU A 201 13.49 -8.09 6.07
C LEU A 201 14.05 -9.39 5.50
N SER A 202 14.77 -9.32 4.39
CA SER A 202 15.32 -10.50 3.71
C SER A 202 16.82 -10.71 3.93
N GLY A 203 17.48 -9.92 4.78
CA GLY A 203 18.92 -10.04 5.07
C GLY A 203 19.57 -8.71 5.41
N ASP A 204 20.77 -8.49 4.86
CA ASP A 204 21.59 -7.32 5.15
C ASP A 204 21.46 -6.22 4.08
N GLU A 205 20.72 -6.46 3.03
CA GLU A 205 20.53 -5.54 1.91
C GLU A 205 19.09 -5.03 1.82
N PHE A 206 18.92 -3.70 1.75
CA PHE A 206 17.64 -3.06 1.51
C PHE A 206 17.10 -3.40 0.13
N ASN A 207 15.80 -3.72 0.02
CA ASN A 207 15.17 -4.12 -1.23
C ASN A 207 13.65 -3.86 -1.26
N ILE A 208 12.99 -4.29 -2.34
CA ILE A 208 11.55 -4.04 -2.53
C ILE A 208 10.66 -4.62 -1.44
N ALA A 209 11.08 -5.65 -0.72
CA ALA A 209 10.31 -6.18 0.41
C ALA A 209 10.25 -5.16 1.55
N ASP A 210 11.37 -4.48 1.83
CA ASP A 210 11.43 -3.43 2.84
C ASP A 210 10.54 -2.25 2.46
N ILE A 211 10.62 -1.76 1.23
CA ILE A 211 9.77 -0.66 0.74
C ILE A 211 8.29 -1.02 0.89
N ALA A 212 7.92 -2.23 0.45
CA ALA A 212 6.53 -2.70 0.48
C ALA A 212 5.94 -2.77 1.88
N VAL A 213 6.71 -3.30 2.83
CA VAL A 213 6.28 -3.47 4.22
C VAL A 213 6.37 -2.15 4.99
N HIS A 214 7.45 -1.37 4.78
CA HIS A 214 7.65 -0.09 5.45
C HIS A 214 6.53 0.91 5.17
N SER A 215 6.01 0.94 3.96
CA SER A 215 4.93 1.86 3.60
C SER A 215 3.69 1.71 4.48
N TRP A 216 3.44 0.53 5.04
CA TRP A 216 2.34 0.26 5.97
C TRP A 216 2.79 0.23 7.44
N TYR A 217 3.76 -0.63 7.77
CA TYR A 217 4.17 -0.84 9.17
C TYR A 217 5.09 0.28 9.66
N GLY A 218 5.95 0.84 8.79
CA GLY A 218 6.71 2.05 9.11
C GLY A 218 5.80 3.26 9.33
N THR A 219 4.76 3.43 8.51
CA THR A 219 3.74 4.49 8.71
C THR A 219 2.97 4.28 10.02
N LEU A 220 2.64 3.04 10.36
CA LEU A 220 2.00 2.71 11.65
C LEU A 220 2.88 3.14 12.83
N ILE A 221 4.17 2.79 12.80
CA ILE A 221 5.14 3.08 13.87
C ILE A 221 5.44 4.58 13.96
N LEU A 222 5.88 5.20 12.85
CA LEU A 222 6.47 6.53 12.87
C LEU A 222 5.44 7.67 12.83
N ARG A 223 4.28 7.42 12.21
CA ARG A 223 3.22 8.43 12.04
C ARG A 223 2.00 8.18 12.92
N ASN A 224 2.08 7.21 13.83
CA ASN A 224 0.96 6.83 14.69
C ASN A 224 -0.34 6.69 13.90
N ALA A 225 -0.28 5.94 12.79
CA ALA A 225 -1.45 5.74 11.95
C ALA A 225 -2.64 5.24 12.79
N TYR A 226 -3.82 5.77 12.51
CA TYR A 226 -5.07 5.49 13.23
C TYR A 226 -5.08 5.97 14.70
N ASN A 227 -4.06 6.71 15.16
CA ASN A 227 -3.88 7.07 16.58
C ASN A 227 -3.88 5.82 17.49
N SER A 228 -3.14 4.78 17.09
CA SER A 228 -3.20 3.44 17.69
C SER A 228 -1.94 3.01 18.42
N ALA A 229 -0.93 3.88 18.55
CA ALA A 229 0.37 3.53 19.09
C ALA A 229 0.30 2.94 20.51
N GLU A 230 -0.47 3.55 21.39
CA GLU A 230 -0.69 3.07 22.76
C GLU A 230 -1.53 1.80 22.77
N PHE A 231 -2.63 1.77 22.02
CA PHE A 231 -3.54 0.62 21.95
C PHE A 231 -2.85 -0.66 21.50
N LEU A 232 -1.96 -0.55 20.50
CA LEU A 232 -1.19 -1.68 19.96
C LEU A 232 0.13 -1.91 20.71
N ASP A 233 0.51 -1.02 21.64
CA ASP A 233 1.81 -1.05 22.34
C ASP A 233 2.99 -1.10 21.33
N LEU A 234 2.98 -0.16 20.37
CA LEU A 234 3.94 -0.18 19.26
C LEU A 234 5.39 -0.02 19.73
N ALA A 235 5.63 0.71 20.81
CA ALA A 235 6.97 0.93 21.36
C ALA A 235 7.65 -0.35 21.89
N SER A 236 6.89 -1.42 22.15
CA SER A 236 7.42 -2.71 22.59
C SER A 236 8.15 -3.47 21.47
N TYR A 237 7.84 -3.18 20.19
CA TYR A 237 8.43 -3.81 19.01
C TYR A 237 9.73 -3.09 18.58
N LYS A 238 10.77 -3.18 19.41
CA LYS A 238 11.99 -2.36 19.29
C LYS A 238 12.76 -2.54 17.98
N ASN A 239 12.73 -3.77 17.41
CA ASN A 239 13.42 -4.05 16.15
C ASN A 239 12.66 -3.50 14.96
N VAL A 240 11.33 -3.50 15.01
CA VAL A 240 10.48 -2.84 14.00
C VAL A 240 10.66 -1.32 14.06
N VAL A 241 10.72 -0.75 15.27
CA VAL A 241 10.98 0.70 15.45
C VAL A 241 12.33 1.08 14.83
N ARG A 242 13.43 0.40 15.21
CA ARG A 242 14.76 0.61 14.63
C ARG A 242 14.74 0.56 13.11
N TRP A 243 14.19 -0.51 12.55
CA TRP A 243 14.09 -0.71 11.10
C TRP A 243 13.28 0.39 10.42
N ALA A 244 12.17 0.81 11.03
CA ALA A 244 11.33 1.85 10.47
C ALA A 244 12.03 3.21 10.47
N GLU A 245 12.73 3.56 11.56
CA GLU A 245 13.51 4.79 11.67
C GLU A 245 14.66 4.82 10.66
N GLU A 246 15.44 3.74 10.57
CA GLU A 246 16.57 3.62 9.64
C GLU A 246 16.12 3.80 8.17
N ILE A 247 15.02 3.20 7.78
CA ILE A 247 14.50 3.35 6.41
C ILE A 247 13.97 4.76 6.16
N ALA A 248 13.32 5.38 7.14
CA ALA A 248 12.78 6.72 7.00
C ALA A 248 13.86 7.81 6.80
N GLU A 249 15.11 7.55 7.18
CA GLU A 249 16.25 8.45 6.95
C GLU A 249 16.79 8.39 5.51
N ARG A 250 16.35 7.42 4.69
CA ARG A 250 16.81 7.32 3.30
C ARG A 250 16.31 8.52 2.48
N PRO A 251 17.15 9.09 1.57
CA PRO A 251 16.76 10.26 0.76
C PRO A 251 15.44 10.10 0.01
N ALA A 252 15.15 8.91 -0.51
CA ALA A 252 13.90 8.63 -1.22
C ALA A 252 12.64 8.77 -0.34
N TYR A 253 12.76 8.49 0.96
CA TYR A 253 11.66 8.70 1.92
C TYR A 253 11.51 10.15 2.37
N LEU A 254 12.58 10.93 2.26
CA LEU A 254 12.59 12.37 2.59
C LEU A 254 12.14 13.22 1.39
N SER A 255 12.03 12.66 0.20
CA SER A 255 11.52 13.35 -0.98
C SER A 255 10.09 13.86 -0.76
N LEU A 256 9.80 15.08 -1.21
CA LEU A 256 8.48 15.69 -1.10
C LEU A 256 7.52 15.31 -2.25
N ILE A 257 7.93 14.42 -3.15
CA ILE A 257 7.15 14.01 -4.34
C ILE A 257 6.09 12.94 -4.01
N HIS A 258 5.85 12.64 -2.77
CA HIS A 258 4.83 11.66 -2.38
C HIS A 258 3.42 12.25 -2.49
N ILE A 259 2.80 12.11 -3.66
CA ILE A 259 1.42 12.52 -3.97
C ILE A 259 0.40 11.51 -3.47
#